data_1cf1d46911645700a3fe4aa07b142e2c
#
_entry.id   1cf1d46911645700a3fe4aa07b142e2c
#
_cell.length_a   1.000
_cell.length_b   1.000
_cell.length_c   1.000
_cell.angle_alpha   90.00
_cell.angle_beta   90.00
_cell.angle_gamma   90.00
#
_symmetry.space_group_name_H-M   'P 1'
#
loop_
_entity.id
_entity.type
_entity.pdbx_description
1 polymer ?
#
loop_
_entity_poly.entity_id
_entity_poly.type
_entity_poly.pdbx_seq_one_letter_code
_entity_poly.pdbx_strand_id
1 'polypeptide(L)'
;PFDFTRRRMSVVIEDRQGKRQIITKGAVEEILDVCSYAEFNGQIHPLTDALKTKAQKISEEMNRQGMRVLAVSQKSFIEKDCNFAIEDEKEMVLIGYLAFLDPPKPSVAEAIEQLYAHGVVVKILSGDNDIVVKAIARQVGIDTSHSLSGLEVEEMDDTALKEAVKNTTLFSKLTPFQKTYIISLLQEQGNTVGFLGDGINDAPVLTRADVGVAMGTIGKD
;
A
#
# COMPACT_ATOMS: atom_id res chain seq x y z
N PRO A 1 -7.73 7.04 14.09
CA PRO A 1 -7.08 7.54 12.88
C PRO A 1 -6.19 6.44 12.28
N PHE A 2 -5.97 6.48 10.95
CA PHE A 2 -5.03 5.58 10.29
C PHE A 2 -3.60 5.91 10.76
N ASP A 3 -2.84 4.88 11.08
CA ASP A 3 -1.44 4.99 11.48
C ASP A 3 -0.57 4.39 10.39
N PHE A 4 0.25 5.22 9.75
CA PHE A 4 1.13 4.81 8.65
C PHE A 4 2.22 3.82 9.09
N THR A 5 2.67 3.91 10.33
CA THR A 5 3.68 2.99 10.89
C THR A 5 3.08 1.63 11.15
N ARG A 6 1.89 1.57 11.77
CA ARG A 6 1.17 0.33 12.05
C ARG A 6 0.38 -0.20 10.86
N ARG A 7 0.21 0.58 9.78
CA ARG A 7 -0.51 0.26 8.53
C ARG A 7 -1.91 -0.31 8.75
N ARG A 8 -2.57 0.08 9.86
CA ARG A 8 -3.92 -0.34 10.23
C ARG A 8 -4.67 0.77 10.98
N MET A 9 -5.97 0.66 10.99
CA MET A 9 -6.86 1.55 11.76
C MET A 9 -7.96 0.74 12.43
N SER A 10 -8.38 1.20 13.60
CA SER A 10 -9.45 0.59 14.38
C SER A 10 -10.58 1.59 14.63
N VAL A 11 -11.77 1.06 14.68
CA VAL A 11 -12.96 1.76 15.17
C VAL A 11 -13.62 0.91 16.26
N VAL A 12 -14.19 1.57 17.24
CA VAL A 12 -15.01 0.93 18.28
C VAL A 12 -16.45 1.25 17.98
N ILE A 13 -17.26 0.23 17.93
CA ILE A 13 -18.71 0.35 17.80
C ILE A 13 -19.39 -0.21 19.02
N GLU A 14 -20.57 0.32 19.36
CA GLU A 14 -21.44 -0.21 20.40
C GLU A 14 -22.80 -0.52 19.78
N ASP A 15 -23.31 -1.72 20.00
CA ASP A 15 -24.60 -2.12 19.52
C ASP A 15 -25.74 -1.59 20.45
N ARG A 16 -26.99 -1.79 20.05
CA ARG A 16 -28.17 -1.35 20.81
C ARG A 16 -28.32 -2.03 22.17
N GLN A 17 -27.59 -3.11 22.40
CA GLN A 17 -27.60 -3.86 23.66
C GLN A 17 -26.41 -3.47 24.57
N GLY A 18 -25.59 -2.50 24.13
CA GLY A 18 -24.41 -2.03 24.86
C GLY A 18 -23.20 -2.95 24.73
N LYS A 19 -23.21 -3.90 23.79
CA LYS A 19 -22.03 -4.73 23.46
C LYS A 19 -21.08 -3.89 22.62
N ARG A 20 -19.84 -3.81 23.06
CA ARG A 20 -18.77 -3.10 22.34
C ARG A 20 -17.91 -4.06 21.52
N GLN A 21 -17.45 -3.55 20.41
CA GLN A 21 -16.64 -4.31 19.46
C GLN A 21 -15.58 -3.39 18.84
N ILE A 22 -14.32 -3.87 18.80
CA ILE A 22 -13.27 -3.27 17.97
C ILE A 22 -13.31 -3.94 16.60
N ILE A 23 -13.34 -3.13 15.56
CA ILE A 23 -13.14 -3.56 14.17
C ILE A 23 -11.86 -2.90 13.69
N THR A 24 -10.92 -3.72 13.22
CA THR A 24 -9.62 -3.27 12.72
C THR A 24 -9.47 -3.68 11.27
N LYS A 25 -9.06 -2.72 10.41
CA LYS A 25 -8.70 -2.98 9.01
C LYS A 25 -7.30 -2.48 8.71
N GLY A 26 -6.61 -3.15 7.82
CA GLY A 26 -5.24 -2.76 7.45
C GLY A 26 -4.59 -3.68 6.44
N ALA A 27 -3.28 -3.54 6.27
CA ALA A 27 -2.49 -4.45 5.46
C ALA A 27 -2.63 -5.89 5.99
N VAL A 28 -2.63 -6.85 5.09
CA VAL A 28 -2.94 -8.26 5.43
C VAL A 28 -1.98 -8.81 6.48
N GLU A 29 -0.69 -8.57 6.30
CA GLU A 29 0.36 -9.00 7.23
C GLU A 29 0.10 -8.45 8.64
N GLU A 30 -0.12 -7.14 8.74
CA GLU A 30 -0.32 -6.41 10.01
C GLU A 30 -1.59 -6.85 10.75
N ILE A 31 -2.63 -7.24 10.01
CA ILE A 31 -3.86 -7.76 10.62
C ILE A 31 -3.68 -9.20 11.04
N LEU A 32 -2.99 -10.04 10.27
CA LEU A 32 -2.69 -11.43 10.64
C LEU A 32 -1.83 -11.52 11.90
N ASP A 33 -0.96 -10.53 12.14
CA ASP A 33 -0.09 -10.49 13.33
C ASP A 33 -0.87 -10.22 14.63
N VAL A 34 -1.96 -9.47 14.56
CA VAL A 34 -2.82 -9.20 15.73
C VAL A 34 -3.95 -10.21 15.90
N CYS A 35 -4.12 -11.15 14.94
CA CYS A 35 -5.14 -12.18 14.99
C CYS A 35 -4.62 -13.47 15.62
N SER A 36 -5.38 -13.99 16.59
CA SER A 36 -5.19 -15.34 17.16
C SER A 36 -6.25 -16.33 16.67
N TYR A 37 -7.31 -15.81 16.04
CA TYR A 37 -8.46 -16.59 15.58
C TYR A 37 -8.87 -16.15 14.18
N ALA A 38 -9.66 -17.01 13.51
CA ALA A 38 -10.33 -16.70 12.25
C ALA A 38 -11.76 -17.27 12.26
N GLU A 39 -12.68 -16.56 11.63
CA GLU A 39 -14.08 -17.00 11.48
C GLU A 39 -14.26 -17.68 10.13
N PHE A 40 -14.83 -18.91 10.15
CA PHE A 40 -15.22 -19.67 8.98
C PHE A 40 -16.63 -20.23 9.19
N ASN A 41 -17.53 -19.96 8.27
CA ASN A 41 -18.92 -20.44 8.32
C ASN A 41 -19.62 -20.14 9.64
N GLY A 42 -19.39 -18.96 10.22
CA GLY A 42 -19.97 -18.54 11.49
C GLY A 42 -19.35 -19.19 12.74
N GLN A 43 -18.23 -19.90 12.60
CA GLN A 43 -17.48 -20.49 13.72
C GLN A 43 -16.09 -19.90 13.83
N ILE A 44 -15.67 -19.64 15.06
CA ILE A 44 -14.34 -19.10 15.38
C ILE A 44 -13.37 -20.25 15.64
N HIS A 45 -12.27 -20.28 14.92
CA HIS A 45 -11.22 -21.28 15.02
C HIS A 45 -9.86 -20.62 15.37
N PRO A 46 -8.97 -21.32 16.08
CA PRO A 46 -7.59 -20.83 16.27
C PRO A 46 -6.91 -20.60 14.91
N LEU A 47 -6.25 -19.46 14.77
CA LEU A 47 -5.48 -19.11 13.58
C LEU A 47 -4.07 -19.72 13.67
N THR A 48 -3.95 -20.97 13.21
CA THR A 48 -2.67 -21.69 13.17
C THR A 48 -1.74 -21.12 12.09
N ASP A 49 -0.43 -21.40 12.14
CA ASP A 49 0.53 -20.95 11.15
C ASP A 49 0.18 -21.46 9.74
N ALA A 50 -0.35 -22.67 9.64
CA ALA A 50 -0.84 -23.22 8.37
C ALA A 50 -2.01 -22.40 7.80
N LEU A 51 -2.95 -21.95 8.65
CA LEU A 51 -4.06 -21.08 8.25
C LEU A 51 -3.58 -19.67 7.93
N LYS A 52 -2.63 -19.12 8.67
CA LYS A 52 -2.00 -17.82 8.34
C LYS A 52 -1.35 -17.86 6.96
N THR A 53 -0.55 -18.89 6.69
CA THR A 53 0.08 -19.08 5.37
C THR A 53 -0.96 -19.19 4.25
N LYS A 54 -2.04 -19.94 4.47
CA LYS A 54 -3.14 -20.06 3.51
C LYS A 54 -3.83 -18.72 3.26
N ALA A 55 -4.08 -17.96 4.33
CA ALA A 55 -4.68 -16.64 4.27
C ALA A 55 -3.80 -15.66 3.46
N GLN A 56 -2.48 -15.65 3.70
CA GLN A 56 -1.53 -14.86 2.92
C GLN A 56 -1.55 -15.21 1.43
N LYS A 57 -1.51 -16.51 1.09
CA LYS A 57 -1.56 -16.96 -0.31
C LYS A 57 -2.82 -16.51 -1.03
N ILE A 58 -3.98 -16.52 -0.36
CA ILE A 58 -5.24 -16.02 -0.94
C ILE A 58 -5.14 -14.52 -1.26
N SER A 59 -4.58 -13.72 -0.35
CA SER A 59 -4.39 -12.28 -0.60
C SER A 59 -3.38 -12.02 -1.71
N GLU A 60 -2.29 -12.79 -1.77
CA GLU A 60 -1.30 -12.68 -2.85
C GLU A 60 -1.90 -13.00 -4.22
N GLU A 61 -2.77 -14.00 -4.29
CA GLU A 61 -3.45 -14.35 -5.56
C GLU A 61 -4.37 -13.21 -6.03
N MET A 62 -5.12 -12.59 -5.12
CA MET A 62 -5.90 -11.40 -5.45
C MET A 62 -5.00 -10.22 -5.86
N ASN A 63 -3.88 -10.03 -5.18
CA ASN A 63 -2.89 -9.00 -5.53
C ASN A 63 -2.28 -9.23 -6.93
N ARG A 64 -2.00 -10.50 -7.33
CA ARG A 64 -1.52 -10.84 -8.69
C ARG A 64 -2.54 -10.49 -9.77
N GLN A 65 -3.82 -10.46 -9.43
CA GLN A 65 -4.89 -9.99 -10.31
C GLN A 65 -5.03 -8.45 -10.34
N GLY A 66 -4.14 -7.72 -9.67
CA GLY A 66 -4.15 -6.26 -9.59
C GLY A 66 -5.09 -5.69 -8.53
N MET A 67 -5.66 -6.53 -7.66
CA MET A 67 -6.53 -6.06 -6.58
C MET A 67 -5.69 -5.59 -5.40
N ARG A 68 -6.05 -4.44 -4.81
CA ARG A 68 -5.57 -4.02 -3.50
C ARG A 68 -6.39 -4.74 -2.43
N VAL A 69 -5.73 -5.48 -1.55
CA VAL A 69 -6.38 -6.28 -0.51
C VAL A 69 -6.13 -5.68 0.87
N LEU A 70 -7.20 -5.50 1.63
CA LEU A 70 -7.16 -5.17 3.05
C LEU A 70 -7.77 -6.33 3.83
N ALA A 71 -7.17 -6.70 4.96
CA ALA A 71 -7.79 -7.62 5.90
C ALA A 71 -8.65 -6.87 6.93
N VAL A 72 -9.67 -7.54 7.41
CA VAL A 72 -10.58 -7.05 8.45
C VAL A 72 -10.61 -8.06 9.59
N SER A 73 -10.42 -7.57 10.79
CA SER A 73 -10.53 -8.35 12.03
C SER A 73 -11.45 -7.67 13.03
N GLN A 74 -11.96 -8.45 13.96
CA GLN A 74 -12.82 -7.96 15.05
C GLN A 74 -12.47 -8.59 16.39
N LYS A 75 -12.84 -7.89 17.46
CA LYS A 75 -12.83 -8.41 18.84
C LYS A 75 -14.00 -7.83 19.60
N SER A 76 -14.78 -8.70 20.23
CA SER A 76 -15.95 -8.30 21.03
C SER A 76 -15.57 -8.19 22.51
N PHE A 77 -16.08 -7.17 23.17
CA PHE A 77 -15.91 -6.93 24.60
C PHE A 77 -17.27 -6.93 25.30
N ILE A 78 -17.30 -7.49 26.50
CA ILE A 78 -18.53 -7.58 27.31
C ILE A 78 -18.60 -6.42 28.30
N GLU A 79 -17.47 -5.79 28.67
CA GLU A 79 -17.40 -4.78 29.70
C GLU A 79 -17.69 -3.36 29.15
N LYS A 80 -18.58 -2.62 29.86
CA LYS A 80 -19.05 -1.28 29.44
C LYS A 80 -18.05 -0.16 29.70
N ASP A 81 -17.07 -0.33 30.60
CA ASP A 81 -16.24 0.77 31.10
C ASP A 81 -14.78 0.73 30.60
N CYS A 82 -14.50 0.04 29.50
CA CYS A 82 -13.16 -0.03 28.93
C CYS A 82 -12.84 1.22 28.09
N ASN A 83 -11.78 1.91 28.43
CA ASN A 83 -11.10 2.84 27.52
C ASN A 83 -10.29 1.99 26.54
N PHE A 84 -10.63 2.07 25.26
CA PHE A 84 -9.91 1.34 24.21
C PHE A 84 -8.59 2.02 23.88
N ALA A 85 -7.52 1.24 23.85
CA ALA A 85 -6.18 1.66 23.52
C ALA A 85 -5.61 0.79 22.38
N ILE A 86 -4.45 1.17 21.88
CA ILE A 86 -3.75 0.41 20.81
C ILE A 86 -3.41 -1.00 21.27
N GLU A 87 -3.12 -1.19 22.55
CA GLU A 87 -2.78 -2.44 23.19
C GLU A 87 -3.92 -3.48 23.16
N ASP A 88 -5.16 -3.04 22.91
CA ASP A 88 -6.33 -3.91 22.77
C ASP A 88 -6.42 -4.57 21.39
N GLU A 89 -5.64 -4.07 20.40
CA GLU A 89 -5.49 -4.65 19.07
C GLU A 89 -4.66 -5.94 19.13
N LYS A 90 -5.11 -6.94 19.88
CA LYS A 90 -4.49 -8.25 20.02
C LYS A 90 -5.57 -9.32 20.21
N GLU A 91 -5.21 -10.58 19.93
CA GLU A 91 -6.15 -11.72 20.02
C GLU A 91 -7.42 -11.47 19.21
N MET A 92 -7.26 -10.83 18.06
CA MET A 92 -8.36 -10.52 17.16
C MET A 92 -8.83 -11.76 16.40
N VAL A 93 -10.04 -11.68 15.88
CA VAL A 93 -10.63 -12.71 15.00
C VAL A 93 -10.57 -12.16 13.57
N LEU A 94 -9.84 -12.81 12.68
CA LEU A 94 -9.86 -12.52 11.26
C LEU A 94 -11.25 -12.83 10.67
N ILE A 95 -11.89 -11.86 10.07
CA ILE A 95 -13.23 -11.99 9.45
C ILE A 95 -13.10 -12.27 7.95
N GLY A 96 -12.12 -11.62 7.27
CA GLY A 96 -11.92 -11.79 5.85
C GLY A 96 -11.19 -10.62 5.21
N TYR A 97 -11.40 -10.48 3.89
CA TYR A 97 -10.72 -9.49 3.07
C TYR A 97 -11.70 -8.56 2.37
N LEU A 98 -11.25 -7.34 2.16
CA LEU A 98 -11.83 -6.38 1.23
C LEU A 98 -10.85 -6.24 0.07
N ALA A 99 -11.26 -6.64 -1.12
CA ALA A 99 -10.46 -6.53 -2.33
C ALA A 99 -11.04 -5.42 -3.22
N PHE A 100 -10.17 -4.48 -3.62
CA PHE A 100 -10.51 -3.34 -4.46
C PHE A 100 -9.76 -3.47 -5.77
N LEU A 101 -10.48 -3.45 -6.88
CA LEU A 101 -9.91 -3.38 -8.21
C LEU A 101 -10.02 -1.93 -8.71
N ASP A 102 -8.87 -1.31 -8.95
CA ASP A 102 -8.78 0.03 -9.54
C ASP A 102 -7.96 -0.08 -10.83
N PRO A 103 -8.61 -0.43 -11.96
CA PRO A 103 -7.90 -0.63 -13.20
C PRO A 103 -7.36 0.70 -13.74
N PRO A 104 -6.18 0.70 -14.41
CA PRO A 104 -5.69 1.89 -15.06
C PRO A 104 -6.66 2.37 -16.14
N LYS A 105 -6.73 3.69 -16.31
CA LYS A 105 -7.55 4.26 -17.40
C LYS A 105 -7.04 3.77 -18.75
N PRO A 106 -7.91 3.50 -19.73
CA PRO A 106 -7.51 3.00 -21.05
C PRO A 106 -6.46 3.87 -21.77
N SER A 107 -6.49 5.19 -21.54
CA SER A 107 -5.56 6.15 -22.15
C SER A 107 -4.13 6.13 -21.56
N VAL A 108 -3.90 5.43 -20.44
CA VAL A 108 -2.58 5.47 -19.75
C VAL A 108 -1.49 4.81 -20.58
N ALA A 109 -1.77 3.65 -21.18
CA ALA A 109 -0.79 2.94 -22.00
C ALA A 109 -0.32 3.81 -23.18
N GLU A 110 -1.25 4.44 -23.91
CA GLU A 110 -0.94 5.36 -25.02
C GLU A 110 -0.13 6.57 -24.53
N ALA A 111 -0.49 7.16 -23.39
CA ALA A 111 0.24 8.30 -22.83
C ALA A 111 1.69 7.93 -22.45
N ILE A 112 1.91 6.72 -21.92
CA ILE A 112 3.26 6.22 -21.59
C ILE A 112 4.08 6.01 -22.86
N GLU A 113 3.49 5.44 -23.93
CA GLU A 113 4.16 5.29 -25.22
C GLU A 113 4.57 6.64 -25.82
N GLN A 114 3.70 7.65 -25.72
CA GLN A 114 4.02 9.00 -26.16
C GLN A 114 5.17 9.62 -25.35
N LEU A 115 5.20 9.44 -24.03
CA LEU A 115 6.32 9.89 -23.20
C LEU A 115 7.63 9.24 -23.63
N TYR A 116 7.65 7.92 -23.85
CA TYR A 116 8.84 7.22 -24.34
C TYR A 116 9.28 7.73 -25.73
N ALA A 117 8.34 7.98 -26.64
CA ALA A 117 8.63 8.53 -27.96
C ALA A 117 9.30 9.92 -27.90
N HIS A 118 9.05 10.68 -26.83
CA HIS A 118 9.69 11.98 -26.56
C HIS A 118 10.96 11.88 -25.70
N GLY A 119 11.47 10.68 -25.44
CA GLY A 119 12.68 10.46 -24.66
C GLY A 119 12.50 10.62 -23.14
N VAL A 120 11.26 10.61 -22.65
CA VAL A 120 10.97 10.68 -21.22
C VAL A 120 11.01 9.28 -20.62
N VAL A 121 11.83 9.08 -19.58
CA VAL A 121 11.86 7.82 -18.83
C VAL A 121 10.78 7.86 -17.75
N VAL A 122 9.85 6.89 -17.79
CA VAL A 122 8.78 6.77 -16.80
C VAL A 122 9.20 5.83 -15.68
N LYS A 123 9.05 6.27 -14.44
CA LYS A 123 9.30 5.48 -13.23
C LYS A 123 8.05 5.50 -12.33
N ILE A 124 7.75 4.39 -11.68
CA ILE A 124 6.63 4.27 -10.72
C ILE A 124 7.19 4.30 -9.29
N LEU A 125 6.72 5.24 -8.47
CA LEU A 125 7.02 5.37 -7.06
C LEU A 125 5.74 5.18 -6.24
N SER A 126 5.50 3.97 -5.72
CA SER A 126 4.25 3.63 -5.02
C SER A 126 4.49 3.22 -3.56
N GLY A 127 3.54 3.58 -2.69
CA GLY A 127 3.45 3.02 -1.34
C GLY A 127 2.79 1.64 -1.28
N ASP A 128 2.22 1.17 -2.39
CA ASP A 128 1.49 -0.09 -2.46
C ASP A 128 2.40 -1.32 -2.50
N ASN A 129 1.78 -2.49 -2.33
CA ASN A 129 2.45 -3.79 -2.39
C ASN A 129 3.06 -4.04 -3.78
N ASP A 130 4.26 -4.63 -3.81
CA ASP A 130 5.03 -4.93 -5.02
C ASP A 130 4.23 -5.74 -6.05
N ILE A 131 3.48 -6.75 -5.62
CA ILE A 131 2.69 -7.61 -6.52
C ILE A 131 1.62 -6.80 -7.26
N VAL A 132 0.92 -5.91 -6.55
CA VAL A 132 -0.12 -5.05 -7.13
C VAL A 132 0.49 -4.05 -8.10
N VAL A 133 1.57 -3.36 -7.69
CA VAL A 133 2.22 -2.36 -8.54
C VAL A 133 2.77 -2.97 -9.81
N LYS A 134 3.41 -4.16 -9.72
CA LYS A 134 3.87 -4.92 -10.89
C LYS A 134 2.73 -5.35 -11.81
N ALA A 135 1.61 -5.80 -11.24
CA ALA A 135 0.44 -6.18 -12.04
C ALA A 135 -0.11 -5.00 -12.84
N ILE A 136 -0.24 -3.83 -12.21
CA ILE A 136 -0.71 -2.60 -12.85
C ILE A 136 0.31 -2.10 -13.90
N ALA A 137 1.60 -2.07 -13.56
CA ALA A 137 2.66 -1.62 -14.46
C ALA A 137 2.68 -2.42 -15.76
N ARG A 138 2.54 -3.75 -15.68
CA ARG A 138 2.46 -4.62 -16.87
C ARG A 138 1.25 -4.33 -17.75
N GLN A 139 0.09 -4.00 -17.16
CA GLN A 139 -1.11 -3.67 -17.93
C GLN A 139 -0.94 -2.41 -18.77
N VAL A 140 -0.07 -1.49 -18.35
CA VAL A 140 0.19 -0.23 -19.06
C VAL A 140 1.51 -0.22 -19.84
N GLY A 141 2.16 -1.39 -19.99
CA GLY A 141 3.35 -1.53 -20.82
C GLY A 141 4.66 -1.06 -20.18
N ILE A 142 4.70 -0.88 -18.84
CA ILE A 142 5.94 -0.53 -18.14
C ILE A 142 6.71 -1.80 -17.79
N ASP A 143 8.02 -1.81 -18.05
CA ASP A 143 8.91 -2.89 -17.68
C ASP A 143 9.02 -3.02 -16.16
N THR A 144 8.85 -4.25 -15.66
CA THR A 144 8.89 -4.58 -14.24
C THR A 144 10.10 -5.44 -13.86
N SER A 145 11.07 -5.60 -14.76
CA SER A 145 12.26 -6.43 -14.53
C SER A 145 13.19 -5.84 -13.46
N HIS A 146 13.24 -4.51 -13.37
CA HIS A 146 14.03 -3.78 -12.38
C HIS A 146 13.11 -3.10 -11.38
N SER A 147 12.95 -3.70 -10.21
CA SER A 147 12.11 -3.18 -9.14
C SER A 147 12.84 -3.20 -7.80
N LEU A 148 12.56 -2.19 -6.94
CA LEU A 148 13.03 -2.12 -5.57
C LEU A 148 11.86 -1.86 -4.62
N SER A 149 11.87 -2.51 -3.46
CA SER A 149 10.96 -2.23 -2.36
C SER A 149 11.52 -1.15 -1.44
N GLY A 150 10.65 -0.50 -0.63
CA GLY A 150 11.08 0.45 0.37
C GLY A 150 12.09 -0.12 1.38
N LEU A 151 12.00 -1.42 1.70
CA LEU A 151 12.97 -2.09 2.57
C LEU A 151 14.34 -2.19 1.90
N GLU A 152 14.40 -2.64 0.63
CA GLU A 152 15.66 -2.70 -0.11
C GLU A 152 16.29 -1.31 -0.29
N VAL A 153 15.48 -0.27 -0.48
CA VAL A 153 15.94 1.13 -0.53
C VAL A 153 16.56 1.55 0.80
N GLU A 154 16.01 1.13 1.94
CA GLU A 154 16.51 1.44 3.27
C GLU A 154 17.83 0.70 3.61
N GLU A 155 18.00 -0.51 3.09
CA GLU A 155 19.19 -1.34 3.33
C GLU A 155 20.40 -0.93 2.46
N MET A 156 20.19 -0.16 1.38
CA MET A 156 21.24 0.28 0.49
C MET A 156 21.98 1.50 1.06
N ASP A 157 23.31 1.55 0.88
CA ASP A 157 24.05 2.80 1.07
C ASP A 157 23.77 3.81 -0.06
N ASP A 158 24.08 5.07 0.19
CA ASP A 158 23.78 6.16 -0.75
C ASP A 158 24.41 5.95 -2.14
N THR A 159 25.58 5.35 -2.23
CA THR A 159 26.30 5.12 -3.49
C THR A 159 25.61 4.02 -4.29
N ALA A 160 25.26 2.91 -3.63
CA ALA A 160 24.55 1.80 -4.23
C ALA A 160 23.13 2.22 -4.69
N LEU A 161 22.42 2.97 -3.85
CA LEU A 161 21.09 3.45 -4.18
C LEU A 161 21.13 4.44 -5.36
N LYS A 162 22.09 5.36 -5.38
CA LYS A 162 22.28 6.31 -6.48
C LYS A 162 22.50 5.60 -7.82
N GLU A 163 23.24 4.50 -7.83
CA GLU A 163 23.41 3.71 -9.05
C GLU A 163 22.16 2.89 -9.39
N ALA A 164 21.51 2.27 -8.41
CA ALA A 164 20.32 1.47 -8.60
C ALA A 164 19.14 2.29 -9.15
N VAL A 165 18.96 3.52 -8.68
CA VAL A 165 17.85 4.41 -9.11
C VAL A 165 17.89 4.70 -10.61
N LYS A 166 19.07 4.70 -11.26
CA LYS A 166 19.17 4.88 -12.72
C LYS A 166 18.39 3.81 -13.49
N ASN A 167 18.59 2.55 -13.08
CA ASN A 167 18.09 1.38 -13.81
C ASN A 167 16.74 0.87 -13.30
N THR A 168 16.33 1.28 -12.08
CA THR A 168 15.06 0.85 -11.49
C THR A 168 13.91 1.61 -12.10
N THR A 169 12.92 0.89 -12.60
CA THR A 169 11.71 1.45 -13.20
C THR A 169 10.57 1.52 -12.17
N LEU A 170 10.54 0.58 -11.23
CA LEU A 170 9.43 0.40 -10.32
C LEU A 170 9.90 0.36 -8.87
N PHE A 171 9.29 1.21 -8.04
CA PHE A 171 9.51 1.24 -6.59
C PHE A 171 8.18 0.99 -5.87
N SER A 172 8.19 0.06 -4.91
CA SER A 172 7.01 -0.36 -4.15
C SER A 172 7.20 -0.19 -2.65
N LYS A 173 6.11 -0.17 -1.88
CA LYS A 173 6.13 -0.02 -0.41
C LYS A 173 6.95 1.19 0.08
N LEU A 174 7.05 2.24 -0.72
CA LEU A 174 7.79 3.45 -0.37
C LEU A 174 7.06 4.28 0.68
N THR A 175 7.81 4.84 1.61
CA THR A 175 7.36 5.96 2.44
C THR A 175 7.42 7.28 1.64
N PRO A 176 6.69 8.33 2.05
CA PRO A 176 6.80 9.65 1.43
C PRO A 176 8.22 10.22 1.45
N PHE A 177 8.98 9.95 2.52
CA PHE A 177 10.38 10.36 2.63
C PHE A 177 11.26 9.68 1.56
N GLN A 178 11.12 8.37 1.39
CA GLN A 178 11.88 7.62 0.37
C GLN A 178 11.56 8.09 -1.05
N LYS A 179 10.29 8.40 -1.35
CA LYS A 179 9.91 9.00 -2.64
C LYS A 179 10.65 10.32 -2.88
N THR A 180 10.66 11.21 -1.89
CA THR A 180 11.36 12.50 -1.98
C THR A 180 12.85 12.31 -2.17
N TYR A 181 13.44 11.34 -1.49
CA TYR A 181 14.86 11.03 -1.58
C TYR A 181 15.25 10.51 -2.98
N ILE A 182 14.45 9.59 -3.55
CA ILE A 182 14.66 9.09 -4.93
C ILE A 182 14.61 10.23 -5.95
N ILE A 183 13.65 11.17 -5.83
CA ILE A 183 13.59 12.36 -6.69
C ILE A 183 14.90 13.17 -6.59
N SER A 184 15.39 13.39 -5.36
CA SER A 184 16.65 14.11 -5.15
C SER A 184 17.83 13.43 -5.82
N LEU A 185 17.94 12.11 -5.72
CA LEU A 185 19.01 11.35 -6.37
C LEU A 185 18.95 11.43 -7.90
N LEU A 186 17.74 11.41 -8.49
CA LEU A 186 17.57 11.59 -9.92
C LEU A 186 18.01 13.00 -10.38
N GLN A 187 17.66 14.03 -9.61
CA GLN A 187 18.08 15.43 -9.89
C GLN A 187 19.59 15.61 -9.75
N GLU A 188 20.23 15.02 -8.72
CA GLU A 188 21.69 15.03 -8.54
C GLU A 188 22.46 14.38 -9.71
N GLN A 189 21.80 13.50 -10.43
CA GLN A 189 22.33 12.86 -11.64
C GLN A 189 22.16 13.73 -12.91
N GLY A 190 21.64 14.95 -12.75
CA GLY A 190 21.43 15.90 -13.85
C GLY A 190 20.12 15.71 -14.62
N ASN A 191 19.18 14.92 -14.09
CA ASN A 191 17.87 14.75 -14.72
C ASN A 191 16.92 15.87 -14.30
N THR A 192 16.07 16.31 -15.24
CA THR A 192 14.89 17.11 -14.93
C THR A 192 13.74 16.15 -14.59
N VAL A 193 13.20 16.26 -13.37
CA VAL A 193 12.24 15.30 -12.83
C VAL A 193 10.84 15.93 -12.74
N GLY A 194 9.89 15.35 -13.48
CA GLY A 194 8.46 15.61 -13.31
C GLY A 194 7.87 14.57 -12.34
N PHE A 195 7.01 14.99 -11.42
CA PHE A 195 6.28 14.08 -10.53
C PHE A 195 4.77 14.33 -10.65
N LEU A 196 4.02 13.25 -10.92
CA LEU A 196 2.57 13.23 -10.96
C LEU A 196 2.03 12.49 -9.74
N GLY A 197 1.21 13.13 -8.90
CA GLY A 197 0.66 12.54 -7.67
C GLY A 197 -0.71 13.08 -7.30
N ASP A 198 -1.38 12.45 -6.32
CA ASP A 198 -2.73 12.82 -5.86
C ASP A 198 -2.77 14.03 -4.90
N GLY A 199 -1.63 14.55 -4.52
CA GLY A 199 -1.46 15.79 -3.78
C GLY A 199 -1.54 15.69 -2.25
N ILE A 200 -2.26 14.75 -1.67
CA ILE A 200 -2.43 14.70 -0.19
C ILE A 200 -1.22 14.05 0.47
N ASN A 201 -0.86 12.85 0.04
CA ASN A 201 0.27 12.09 0.58
C ASN A 201 1.60 12.45 -0.11
N ASP A 202 1.52 12.99 -1.31
CA ASP A 202 2.67 13.28 -2.16
C ASP A 202 3.07 14.77 -2.18
N ALA A 203 2.47 15.63 -1.34
CA ALA A 203 2.77 17.06 -1.30
C ALA A 203 4.27 17.39 -1.15
N PRO A 204 5.06 16.73 -0.28
CA PRO A 204 6.50 16.96 -0.21
C PRO A 204 7.24 16.58 -1.49
N VAL A 205 6.80 15.51 -2.15
CA VAL A 205 7.38 14.99 -3.40
C VAL A 205 7.10 15.93 -4.56
N LEU A 206 5.84 16.40 -4.67
CA LEU A 206 5.42 17.39 -5.66
C LEU A 206 6.21 18.69 -5.57
N THR A 207 6.48 19.15 -4.34
CA THR A 207 7.26 20.38 -4.11
C THR A 207 8.75 20.18 -4.43
N ARG A 208 9.27 18.96 -4.25
CA ARG A 208 10.69 18.64 -4.48
C ARG A 208 11.03 18.49 -5.97
N ALA A 209 10.09 17.97 -6.76
CA ALA A 209 10.29 17.77 -8.21
C ALA A 209 10.47 19.10 -8.95
N ASP A 210 11.15 19.08 -10.10
CA ASP A 210 11.31 20.26 -10.96
C ASP A 210 9.96 20.67 -11.58
N VAL A 211 9.11 19.68 -11.87
CA VAL A 211 7.72 19.88 -12.32
C VAL A 211 6.80 19.00 -11.49
N GLY A 212 6.05 19.58 -10.56
CA GLY A 212 5.02 18.89 -9.78
C GLY A 212 3.66 19.02 -10.44
N VAL A 213 3.00 17.89 -10.74
CA VAL A 213 1.64 17.85 -11.29
C VAL A 213 0.74 17.17 -10.26
N ALA A 214 -0.07 17.95 -9.56
CA ALA A 214 -1.10 17.42 -8.68
C ALA A 214 -2.33 17.04 -9.51
N MET A 215 -2.75 15.78 -9.42
CA MET A 215 -4.07 15.39 -9.92
C MET A 215 -5.10 16.02 -8.99
N GLY A 216 -5.82 17.04 -9.49
CA GLY A 216 -6.90 17.64 -8.74
C GLY A 216 -7.93 16.59 -8.32
N THR A 217 -8.64 16.82 -7.23
CA THR A 217 -9.87 16.08 -6.94
C THR A 217 -10.71 16.09 -8.21
N ILE A 218 -10.86 14.91 -8.81
CA ILE A 218 -11.76 14.72 -9.93
C ILE A 218 -13.09 15.28 -9.47
N GLY A 219 -13.52 16.34 -10.16
CA GLY A 219 -14.74 17.03 -9.80
C GLY A 219 -15.86 16.04 -9.64
N LYS A 220 -16.68 16.30 -8.68
CA LYS A 220 -18.03 15.78 -8.63
C LYS A 220 -18.74 16.32 -9.86
N ASP A 221 -18.83 15.52 -10.89
CA ASP A 221 -19.80 15.62 -11.96
C ASP A 221 -20.55 14.30 -12.03
#